data_9624725b81aba518aeb41c806cfe73b0
#
_entry.id   9624725b81aba518aeb41c806cfe73b0
#
_cell.length_a   1.000
_cell.length_b   1.000
_cell.length_c   1.000
_cell.angle_alpha   90.00
_cell.angle_beta   90.00
_cell.angle_gamma   90.00
#
_symmetry.space_group_name_H-M   'P 1'
#
loop_
_entity.id
_entity.type
_entity.pdbx_description
1 polymer ?
#
loop_
_entity_poly.entity_id
_entity_poly.type
_entity_poly.pdbx_seq_one_letter_code
_entity_poly.pdbx_strand_id
1 'polypeptide(L)'
;MDEANPLKNTSWFLNNKSINEVRIYSDNFFSSTKYDKDNKKFISTYGGTYLLVKEGYYEVIEFNSSDSSLVGDTIYISSINLNVNKDYGSMYLDGVVYEKFKNYNSTLSGSWLMSGIERGGEIRMRDVNRSRKTMKMLAGGRFQWIAYDIDKKGFYGTGGGIFTSENGKYIENIEFFSRDNSKVGIALAFNFEVKEGDWHHKGFSSKGDPKYEIWTQRKQ
;
A
#
# COMPACT_ATOMS: atom_id res chain seq x y z
N MET A 1 23.42 18.07 -1.18
CA MET A 1 22.15 17.97 -0.44
C MET A 1 21.28 17.06 -1.26
N ASP A 2 20.98 15.86 -0.75
CA ASP A 2 20.02 14.98 -1.43
C ASP A 2 18.69 15.70 -1.52
N GLU A 3 18.24 16.01 -2.71
CA GLU A 3 16.89 16.55 -2.90
C GLU A 3 15.89 15.54 -2.33
N ALA A 4 15.04 16.02 -1.46
CA ALA A 4 14.02 15.16 -0.84
C ALA A 4 13.16 14.53 -1.93
N ASN A 5 13.06 13.19 -1.96
CA ASN A 5 12.26 12.47 -2.94
C ASN A 5 10.79 12.93 -2.88
N PRO A 6 10.28 13.63 -3.91
CA PRO A 6 8.94 14.24 -3.88
C PRO A 6 7.80 13.22 -3.92
N LEU A 7 8.08 11.95 -4.23
CA LEU A 7 7.10 10.86 -4.17
C LEU A 7 6.96 10.26 -2.77
N LYS A 8 7.99 10.40 -1.93
CA LYS A 8 8.01 9.76 -0.59
C LYS A 8 6.81 10.19 0.27
N ASN A 9 6.14 9.21 0.84
CA ASN A 9 4.97 9.36 1.71
C ASN A 9 3.79 10.09 1.05
N THR A 10 3.60 9.87 -0.26
CA THR A 10 2.50 10.43 -1.03
C THR A 10 1.59 9.34 -1.60
N SER A 11 0.37 9.74 -1.94
CA SER A 11 -0.53 8.92 -2.74
C SER A 11 -1.15 9.76 -3.87
N TRP A 12 -1.40 9.09 -4.97
CA TRP A 12 -1.84 9.70 -6.22
C TRP A 12 -3.05 8.96 -6.76
N PHE A 13 -3.91 9.68 -7.41
CA PHE A 13 -5.21 9.19 -7.79
C PHE A 13 -5.55 9.60 -9.21
N LEU A 14 -6.05 8.66 -9.98
CA LEU A 14 -6.66 8.87 -11.28
C LEU A 14 -8.10 8.37 -11.24
N ASN A 15 -9.05 9.24 -11.53
CA ASN A 15 -10.44 8.90 -11.71
C ASN A 15 -10.78 8.93 -13.20
N ASN A 16 -11.06 7.78 -13.78
CA ASN A 16 -11.50 7.66 -15.16
C ASN A 16 -12.88 6.98 -15.18
N LYS A 17 -13.95 7.78 -15.12
CA LYS A 17 -15.35 7.33 -15.03
C LYS A 17 -15.56 6.46 -13.77
N SER A 18 -15.88 5.16 -13.95
CA SER A 18 -16.05 4.19 -12.86
C SER A 18 -14.73 3.59 -12.37
N ILE A 19 -13.67 3.66 -13.19
CA ILE A 19 -12.38 3.05 -12.86
C ILE A 19 -11.50 4.05 -12.14
N ASN A 20 -11.10 3.67 -10.94
CA ASN A 20 -10.10 4.38 -10.16
C ASN A 20 -8.75 3.67 -10.27
N GLU A 21 -7.69 4.44 -10.36
CA GLU A 21 -6.33 3.97 -10.17
C GLU A 21 -5.69 4.76 -9.03
N VAL A 22 -5.11 4.05 -8.08
CA VAL A 22 -4.41 4.62 -6.92
C VAL A 22 -2.98 4.16 -6.92
N ARG A 23 -2.04 5.10 -6.80
CA ARG A 23 -0.62 4.83 -6.57
C ARG A 23 -0.25 5.31 -5.16
N ILE A 24 0.42 4.46 -4.40
CA ILE A 24 0.91 4.75 -3.04
C ILE A 24 2.42 4.65 -3.07
N TYR A 25 3.10 5.67 -2.54
CA TYR A 25 4.55 5.70 -2.43
C TYR A 25 4.93 5.88 -0.96
N SER A 26 5.69 4.95 -0.42
CA SER A 26 6.23 5.04 0.94
C SER A 26 7.71 4.67 0.92
N ASP A 27 8.55 5.53 1.49
CA ASP A 27 10.00 5.38 1.41
C ASP A 27 10.47 5.03 -0.01
N ASN A 28 10.92 3.78 -0.25
CA ASN A 28 11.37 3.30 -1.55
C ASN A 28 10.43 2.23 -2.15
N PHE A 29 9.21 2.14 -1.63
CA PHE A 29 8.20 1.16 -2.10
C PHE A 29 7.04 1.87 -2.75
N PHE A 30 6.48 1.23 -3.78
CA PHE A 30 5.28 1.70 -4.45
C PHE A 30 4.26 0.59 -4.66
N SER A 31 3.03 0.98 -4.81
CA SER A 31 1.96 0.14 -5.36
C SER A 31 1.08 0.93 -6.32
N SER A 32 0.57 0.27 -7.35
CA SER A 32 -0.47 0.78 -8.25
C SER A 32 -1.63 -0.19 -8.24
N THR A 33 -2.84 0.31 -8.02
CA THR A 33 -4.05 -0.52 -7.92
C THR A 33 -5.20 0.08 -8.71
N LYS A 34 -5.83 -0.74 -9.55
CA LYS A 34 -7.04 -0.41 -10.32
C LYS A 34 -8.25 -1.12 -9.74
N TYR A 35 -9.35 -0.38 -9.59
CA TYR A 35 -10.63 -0.93 -9.14
C TYR A 35 -11.81 -0.15 -9.71
N ASP A 36 -12.92 -0.85 -9.91
CA ASP A 36 -14.21 -0.26 -10.32
C ASP A 36 -14.99 0.10 -9.05
N LYS A 37 -15.15 1.41 -8.80
CA LYS A 37 -15.83 1.92 -7.61
C LYS A 37 -17.34 1.66 -7.62
N ASP A 38 -17.95 1.72 -8.81
CA ASP A 38 -19.41 1.61 -8.97
C ASP A 38 -19.85 0.15 -8.79
N ASN A 39 -19.08 -0.79 -9.34
CA ASN A 39 -19.31 -2.24 -9.20
C ASN A 39 -18.59 -2.86 -8.02
N LYS A 40 -17.85 -2.07 -7.20
CA LYS A 40 -17.07 -2.53 -6.05
C LYS A 40 -16.08 -3.65 -6.40
N LYS A 41 -15.52 -3.62 -7.60
CA LYS A 41 -14.72 -4.72 -8.15
C LYS A 41 -13.25 -4.35 -8.17
N PHE A 42 -12.42 -5.16 -7.50
CA PHE A 42 -10.98 -5.13 -7.70
C PHE A 42 -10.64 -5.58 -9.13
N ILE A 43 -9.73 -4.87 -9.81
CA ILE A 43 -9.29 -5.18 -11.17
C ILE A 43 -7.87 -5.74 -11.13
N SER A 44 -6.89 -4.96 -10.69
CA SER A 44 -5.49 -5.36 -10.67
C SER A 44 -4.67 -4.54 -9.69
N THR A 45 -3.53 -5.11 -9.28
CA THR A 45 -2.49 -4.38 -8.55
C THR A 45 -1.11 -4.91 -8.89
N TYR A 46 -0.14 -4.02 -8.91
CA TYR A 46 1.28 -4.36 -8.99
C TYR A 46 2.10 -3.38 -8.15
N GLY A 47 3.34 -3.73 -7.88
CA GLY A 47 4.23 -2.86 -7.14
C GLY A 47 5.51 -3.58 -6.70
N GLY A 48 6.30 -2.86 -5.93
CA GLY A 48 7.62 -3.29 -5.47
C GLY A 48 8.43 -2.13 -4.98
N THR A 49 9.71 -2.04 -5.38
CA THR A 49 10.56 -0.88 -5.09
C THR A 49 10.60 0.08 -6.26
N TYR A 50 10.88 1.35 -5.98
CA TYR A 50 11.06 2.37 -7.00
C TYR A 50 12.30 3.22 -6.73
N LEU A 51 12.81 3.82 -7.81
CA LEU A 51 13.89 4.78 -7.76
C LEU A 51 13.57 5.94 -8.71
N LEU A 52 13.53 7.16 -8.15
CA LEU A 52 13.40 8.40 -8.94
C LEU A 52 14.78 9.03 -9.03
N VAL A 53 15.27 9.22 -10.24
CA VAL A 53 16.54 9.90 -10.56
C VAL A 53 16.31 11.00 -11.59
N LYS A 54 17.31 11.81 -11.82
CA LYS A 54 17.22 12.94 -12.77
C LYS A 54 16.85 12.48 -14.18
N GLU A 55 17.33 11.31 -14.58
CA GLU A 55 17.17 10.76 -15.93
C GLU A 55 15.84 10.02 -16.13
N GLY A 56 15.08 9.75 -15.07
CA GLY A 56 13.81 9.03 -15.17
C GLY A 56 13.40 8.31 -13.90
N TYR A 57 12.53 7.33 -14.06
CA TYR A 57 11.89 6.61 -12.97
C TYR A 57 11.96 5.11 -13.23
N TYR A 58 12.33 4.34 -12.20
CA TYR A 58 12.47 2.89 -12.27
C TYR A 58 11.50 2.22 -11.28
N GLU A 59 10.87 1.15 -11.71
CA GLU A 59 10.05 0.25 -10.89
C GLU A 59 10.63 -1.15 -10.94
N VAL A 60 10.96 -1.74 -9.78
CA VAL A 60 11.33 -3.16 -9.66
C VAL A 60 10.13 -3.90 -9.11
N ILE A 61 9.59 -4.83 -9.87
CA ILE A 61 8.31 -5.48 -9.59
C ILE A 61 8.49 -6.64 -8.62
N GLU A 62 7.87 -6.57 -7.45
CA GLU A 62 7.84 -7.65 -6.45
C GLU A 62 6.53 -8.45 -6.48
N PHE A 63 5.45 -7.84 -6.93
CA PHE A 63 4.15 -8.49 -7.10
C PHE A 63 3.37 -7.90 -8.27
N ASN A 64 2.63 -8.75 -8.96
CA ASN A 64 1.70 -8.36 -10.01
C ASN A 64 0.54 -9.35 -10.04
N SER A 65 -0.70 -8.85 -9.90
CA SER A 65 -1.89 -9.69 -9.85
C SER A 65 -2.42 -10.11 -11.22
N SER A 66 -1.98 -9.43 -12.28
CA SER A 66 -2.45 -9.65 -13.66
C SER A 66 -1.44 -10.45 -14.48
N ASP A 67 -0.14 -10.21 -14.25
CA ASP A 67 0.94 -10.84 -14.99
C ASP A 67 2.12 -11.16 -14.05
N SER A 68 2.16 -12.39 -13.59
CA SER A 68 3.20 -12.85 -12.68
C SER A 68 4.57 -12.98 -13.34
N SER A 69 4.66 -12.99 -14.68
CA SER A 69 5.93 -13.08 -15.40
C SER A 69 6.81 -11.85 -15.16
N LEU A 70 6.19 -10.68 -14.95
CA LEU A 70 6.87 -9.41 -14.69
C LEU A 70 7.52 -9.32 -13.29
N VAL A 71 7.24 -10.25 -12.39
CA VAL A 71 7.87 -10.24 -11.05
C VAL A 71 9.37 -10.52 -11.19
N GLY A 72 10.17 -9.60 -10.67
CA GLY A 72 11.63 -9.56 -10.79
C GLY A 72 12.14 -8.62 -11.88
N ASP A 73 11.28 -8.15 -12.77
CA ASP A 73 11.67 -7.22 -13.83
C ASP A 73 11.84 -5.79 -13.30
N THR A 74 12.69 -5.04 -13.99
CA THR A 74 12.85 -3.59 -13.82
C THR A 74 12.25 -2.86 -15.00
N ILE A 75 11.28 -2.00 -14.73
CA ILE A 75 10.62 -1.15 -15.74
C ILE A 75 11.23 0.25 -15.64
N TYR A 76 11.73 0.77 -16.76
CA TYR A 76 12.19 2.14 -16.87
C TYR A 76 11.14 3.02 -17.56
N ILE A 77 10.83 4.15 -16.94
CA ILE A 77 9.89 5.15 -17.46
C ILE A 77 10.64 6.49 -17.57
N SER A 78 10.88 6.93 -18.79
CA SER A 78 11.58 8.19 -19.05
C SER A 78 10.68 9.42 -18.87
N SER A 79 9.37 9.23 -18.96
CA SER A 79 8.37 10.30 -19.01
C SER A 79 7.69 10.46 -17.66
N ILE A 80 8.37 11.08 -16.70
CA ILE A 80 7.81 11.48 -15.41
C ILE A 80 7.98 12.97 -15.19
N ASN A 81 6.92 13.65 -14.77
CA ASN A 81 6.95 15.05 -14.36
C ASN A 81 6.08 15.26 -13.12
N LEU A 82 6.61 15.96 -12.14
CA LEU A 82 5.96 16.22 -10.87
C LEU A 82 5.78 17.73 -10.69
N ASN A 83 4.53 18.16 -10.55
CA ASN A 83 4.20 19.52 -10.12
C ASN A 83 3.53 19.42 -8.75
N VAL A 84 4.31 19.58 -7.69
CA VAL A 84 3.89 19.29 -6.32
C VAL A 84 4.08 20.52 -5.44
N ASN A 85 3.04 20.86 -4.69
CA ASN A 85 3.15 21.75 -3.54
C ASN A 85 2.63 21.04 -2.27
N LYS A 86 2.53 21.78 -1.17
CA LYS A 86 2.17 21.20 0.14
C LYS A 86 0.82 20.48 0.10
N ASP A 87 -0.19 21.04 -0.52
CA ASP A 87 -1.58 20.60 -0.39
C ASP A 87 -2.15 19.89 -1.61
N TYR A 88 -1.59 20.14 -2.79
CA TYR A 88 -2.04 19.57 -4.06
C TYR A 88 -0.85 19.34 -5.00
N GLY A 89 -1.11 18.64 -6.10
CA GLY A 89 -0.12 18.41 -7.13
C GLY A 89 -0.62 17.49 -8.22
N SER A 90 0.11 17.46 -9.31
CA SER A 90 -0.09 16.51 -10.39
C SER A 90 1.19 15.73 -10.67
N MET A 91 1.04 14.48 -11.03
CA MET A 91 2.11 13.61 -11.52
C MET A 91 1.74 13.16 -12.92
N TYR A 92 2.53 13.55 -13.89
CA TYR A 92 2.49 12.94 -15.21
C TYR A 92 3.43 11.73 -15.20
N LEU A 93 2.92 10.57 -15.53
CA LEU A 93 3.67 9.32 -15.59
C LEU A 93 3.21 8.52 -16.80
N ASP A 94 4.11 8.34 -17.79
CA ASP A 94 3.88 7.54 -19.00
C ASP A 94 2.55 7.85 -19.72
N GLY A 95 2.31 9.14 -20.00
CA GLY A 95 1.10 9.59 -20.71
C GLY A 95 -0.13 9.78 -19.83
N VAL A 96 -0.05 9.46 -18.54
CA VAL A 96 -1.17 9.52 -17.61
C VAL A 96 -0.95 10.61 -16.57
N VAL A 97 -1.98 11.40 -16.28
CA VAL A 97 -1.94 12.44 -15.24
C VAL A 97 -2.71 11.95 -14.01
N TYR A 98 -1.99 11.91 -12.90
CA TYR A 98 -2.54 11.60 -11.58
C TYR A 98 -2.62 12.87 -10.75
N GLU A 99 -3.65 12.98 -9.91
CA GLU A 99 -3.78 14.03 -8.92
C GLU A 99 -3.29 13.55 -7.55
N LYS A 100 -2.58 14.43 -6.83
CA LYS A 100 -2.13 14.13 -5.47
C LYS A 100 -3.35 13.98 -4.57
N PHE A 101 -3.42 12.88 -3.84
CA PHE A 101 -4.42 12.73 -2.80
C PHE A 101 -4.06 13.61 -1.59
N LYS A 102 -4.96 13.75 -0.63
CA LYS A 102 -4.79 14.62 0.55
C LYS A 102 -3.41 14.43 1.19
N ASN A 103 -2.82 15.54 1.61
CA ASN A 103 -1.64 15.48 2.45
C ASN A 103 -2.07 15.05 3.86
N TYR A 104 -1.84 13.80 4.22
CA TYR A 104 -2.14 13.24 5.52
C TYR A 104 -0.88 12.60 6.10
N ASN A 105 -0.35 13.21 7.15
CA ASN A 105 0.79 12.68 7.88
C ASN A 105 0.30 11.84 9.06
N SER A 106 0.82 10.64 9.15
CA SER A 106 0.55 9.69 10.23
C SER A 106 1.85 9.15 10.78
N THR A 107 1.90 8.85 12.06
CA THR A 107 3.01 8.11 12.67
C THR A 107 3.14 6.69 12.10
N LEU A 108 2.09 6.19 11.43
CA LEU A 108 2.09 4.90 10.75
C LEU A 108 2.46 5.01 9.26
N SER A 109 2.73 6.21 8.72
CA SER A 109 3.18 6.34 7.33
C SER A 109 4.45 5.54 7.09
N GLY A 110 4.46 4.74 6.01
CA GLY A 110 5.57 3.85 5.69
C GLY A 110 5.11 2.52 5.11
N SER A 111 6.06 1.63 4.93
CA SER A 111 5.84 0.23 4.54
C SER A 111 6.12 -0.69 5.73
N TRP A 112 5.21 -1.61 5.99
CA TRP A 112 5.23 -2.51 7.13
C TRP A 112 5.09 -3.96 6.68
N LEU A 113 5.86 -4.87 7.28
CA LEU A 113 5.76 -6.31 7.09
C LEU A 113 5.11 -6.95 8.32
N MET A 114 4.14 -7.83 8.11
CA MET A 114 3.53 -8.58 9.20
C MET A 114 4.56 -9.53 9.81
N SER A 115 5.03 -9.20 11.01
CA SER A 115 6.03 -9.94 11.79
C SER A 115 5.42 -10.82 12.86
N GLY A 116 4.17 -10.60 13.26
CA GLY A 116 3.48 -11.43 14.24
C GLY A 116 1.96 -11.44 14.07
N ILE A 117 1.32 -12.51 14.51
CA ILE A 117 -0.13 -12.66 14.53
C ILE A 117 -0.55 -13.55 15.70
N GLU A 118 -1.60 -13.15 16.40
CA GLU A 118 -2.23 -14.01 17.42
C GLU A 118 -3.12 -15.06 16.74
N ARG A 119 -2.96 -16.30 17.16
CA ARG A 119 -3.83 -17.42 16.79
C ARG A 119 -3.99 -18.36 17.95
N GLY A 120 -5.26 -18.56 18.38
CA GLY A 120 -5.57 -19.45 19.50
C GLY A 120 -4.99 -18.98 20.84
N GLY A 121 -4.87 -17.65 21.05
CA GLY A 121 -4.32 -17.07 22.27
C GLY A 121 -2.77 -16.97 22.29
N GLU A 122 -2.09 -17.44 21.24
CA GLU A 122 -0.63 -17.40 21.14
C GLU A 122 -0.16 -16.47 20.02
N ILE A 123 0.87 -15.66 20.27
CA ILE A 123 1.52 -14.85 19.26
C ILE A 123 2.52 -15.71 18.49
N ARG A 124 2.29 -15.84 17.19
CA ARG A 124 3.19 -16.53 16.27
C ARG A 124 3.99 -15.51 15.48
N MET A 125 5.28 -15.45 15.74
CA MET A 125 6.22 -14.60 15.02
C MET A 125 6.50 -15.17 13.62
N ARG A 126 6.81 -14.27 12.68
CA ARG A 126 7.12 -14.57 11.28
C ARG A 126 8.47 -13.99 10.92
N ASP A 127 9.25 -14.74 10.19
CA ASP A 127 10.45 -14.22 9.55
C ASP A 127 10.05 -13.30 8.38
N VAL A 128 10.36 -12.01 8.51
CA VAL A 128 10.07 -10.98 7.50
C VAL A 128 11.05 -10.99 6.32
N ASN A 129 12.16 -11.73 6.42
CA ASN A 129 13.19 -11.78 5.36
C ASN A 129 12.87 -12.79 4.25
N ARG A 130 11.97 -13.75 4.51
CA ARG A 130 11.59 -14.73 3.48
C ARG A 130 10.85 -14.10 2.31
N SER A 131 10.84 -14.78 1.15
CA SER A 131 10.16 -14.33 -0.08
C SER A 131 8.65 -14.11 0.07
N ARG A 132 8.00 -14.93 0.90
CA ARG A 132 6.58 -14.80 1.24
C ARG A 132 6.34 -13.64 2.19
N LYS A 133 5.65 -12.60 1.72
CA LYS A 133 5.39 -11.38 2.47
C LYS A 133 3.89 -11.10 2.63
N THR A 134 3.54 -10.46 3.73
CA THR A 134 2.31 -9.70 3.87
C THR A 134 2.74 -8.28 4.22
N MET A 135 2.60 -7.38 3.28
CA MET A 135 3.03 -5.98 3.41
C MET A 135 1.81 -5.09 3.58
N LYS A 136 1.94 -4.03 4.35
CA LYS A 136 0.97 -2.93 4.42
C LYS A 136 1.69 -1.62 4.15
N MET A 137 1.18 -0.84 3.21
CA MET A 137 1.68 0.48 2.85
C MET A 137 0.69 1.54 3.30
N LEU A 138 1.19 2.62 3.90
CA LEU A 138 0.41 3.77 4.34
C LEU A 138 1.11 5.05 3.92
N ALA A 139 0.48 5.84 3.06
CA ALA A 139 1.01 7.13 2.65
C ALA A 139 -0.10 8.05 2.13
N GLY A 140 -0.02 9.35 2.45
CA GLY A 140 -0.95 10.36 1.94
C GLY A 140 -2.42 10.04 2.19
N GLY A 141 -2.77 9.44 3.35
CA GLY A 141 -4.14 9.07 3.71
C GLY A 141 -4.68 7.81 3.04
N ARG A 142 -3.86 7.12 2.26
CA ARG A 142 -4.19 5.86 1.59
C ARG A 142 -3.46 4.69 2.24
N PHE A 143 -4.11 3.53 2.30
CA PHE A 143 -3.47 2.29 2.69
C PHE A 143 -3.75 1.17 1.69
N GLN A 144 -2.85 0.21 1.69
CA GLN A 144 -3.03 -1.07 0.99
C GLN A 144 -2.29 -2.16 1.74
N TRP A 145 -2.92 -3.30 1.98
CA TRP A 145 -2.23 -4.51 2.35
C TRP A 145 -2.13 -5.45 1.15
N ILE A 146 -0.99 -6.14 1.01
CA ILE A 146 -0.71 -7.06 -0.09
C ILE A 146 -0.07 -8.32 0.46
N ALA A 147 -0.57 -9.50 0.05
CA ALA A 147 0.02 -10.79 0.33
C ALA A 147 0.58 -11.40 -0.95
N TYR A 148 1.89 -11.64 -0.99
CA TYR A 148 2.60 -12.10 -2.18
C TYR A 148 3.82 -12.96 -1.83
N ASP A 149 4.45 -13.55 -2.85
CA ASP A 149 5.68 -14.34 -2.73
C ASP A 149 6.56 -14.06 -3.94
N ILE A 150 7.75 -13.47 -3.70
CA ILE A 150 8.64 -13.02 -4.77
C ILE A 150 9.21 -14.23 -5.54
N ASP A 151 9.69 -15.25 -4.85
CA ASP A 151 10.33 -16.41 -5.48
C ASP A 151 9.35 -17.23 -6.29
N LYS A 152 8.12 -17.36 -5.79
CA LYS A 152 7.03 -18.09 -6.47
C LYS A 152 6.28 -17.23 -7.49
N LYS A 153 6.65 -15.95 -7.60
CA LYS A 153 5.93 -14.95 -8.40
C LYS A 153 4.42 -14.94 -8.09
N GLY A 154 4.06 -15.24 -6.82
CA GLY A 154 2.69 -15.51 -6.40
C GLY A 154 2.00 -14.26 -5.84
N PHE A 155 0.77 -13.99 -6.30
CA PHE A 155 -0.13 -13.00 -5.69
C PHE A 155 -1.26 -13.75 -4.96
N TYR A 156 -1.52 -13.38 -3.69
CA TYR A 156 -2.50 -14.10 -2.84
C TYR A 156 -3.65 -13.25 -2.37
N GLY A 157 -3.57 -11.95 -2.55
CA GLY A 157 -4.66 -11.03 -2.27
C GLY A 157 -4.22 -9.67 -1.77
N THR A 158 -5.16 -8.73 -1.86
CA THR A 158 -5.00 -7.36 -1.43
C THR A 158 -6.33 -6.75 -0.99
N GLY A 159 -6.23 -5.70 -0.21
CA GLY A 159 -7.33 -4.77 0.08
C GLY A 159 -6.76 -3.42 0.48
N GLY A 160 -7.53 -2.38 0.31
CA GLY A 160 -7.08 -1.04 0.59
C GLY A 160 -8.17 0.01 0.46
N GLY A 161 -7.78 1.26 0.68
CA GLY A 161 -8.69 2.40 0.66
C GLY A 161 -8.11 3.60 1.40
N ILE A 162 -8.93 4.28 2.17
CA ILE A 162 -8.57 5.45 2.96
C ILE A 162 -8.38 5.05 4.41
N PHE A 163 -7.39 5.62 5.10
CA PHE A 163 -7.20 5.39 6.52
C PHE A 163 -7.12 6.70 7.33
N THR A 164 -7.40 6.57 8.60
CA THR A 164 -7.07 7.57 9.63
C THR A 164 -6.38 6.89 10.81
N SER A 165 -5.49 7.61 11.49
CA SER A 165 -4.78 7.11 12.67
C SER A 165 -4.56 8.24 13.65
N GLU A 166 -5.40 8.29 14.66
CA GLU A 166 -5.42 9.36 15.68
C GLU A 166 -5.73 8.77 17.05
N ASN A 167 -5.07 9.29 18.08
CA ASN A 167 -5.37 8.95 19.48
C ASN A 167 -5.40 7.43 19.75
N GLY A 168 -4.45 6.67 19.18
CA GLY A 168 -4.39 5.21 19.35
C GLY A 168 -5.47 4.43 18.59
N LYS A 169 -6.22 5.09 17.71
CA LYS A 169 -7.21 4.47 16.82
C LYS A 169 -6.74 4.51 15.39
N TYR A 170 -6.80 3.36 14.72
CA TYR A 170 -6.53 3.19 13.29
C TYR A 170 -7.80 2.70 12.61
N ILE A 171 -8.28 3.41 11.61
CA ILE A 171 -9.53 3.10 10.92
C ILE A 171 -9.22 2.92 9.43
N GLU A 172 -9.62 1.77 8.89
CA GLU A 172 -9.56 1.42 7.47
C GLU A 172 -10.95 1.56 6.83
N ASN A 173 -11.10 2.43 5.84
CA ASN A 173 -12.30 2.49 4.98
C ASN A 173 -11.97 1.76 3.68
N ILE A 174 -12.59 0.60 3.46
CA ILE A 174 -12.24 -0.32 2.38
C ILE A 174 -12.87 0.15 1.06
N GLU A 175 -12.05 0.46 0.06
CA GLU A 175 -12.50 0.84 -1.29
C GLU A 175 -12.33 -0.29 -2.32
N PHE A 176 -11.40 -1.21 -2.08
CA PHE A 176 -11.22 -2.42 -2.90
C PHE A 176 -10.78 -3.61 -2.05
N PHE A 177 -11.19 -4.80 -2.47
CA PHE A 177 -10.83 -6.05 -1.80
C PHE A 177 -10.84 -7.18 -2.83
N SER A 178 -9.68 -7.81 -3.08
CA SER A 178 -9.51 -8.75 -4.19
C SER A 178 -10.23 -10.09 -4.03
N ARG A 179 -10.60 -10.47 -2.80
CA ARG A 179 -11.17 -11.78 -2.50
C ARG A 179 -12.68 -11.77 -2.30
N ASP A 180 -13.26 -10.61 -1.96
CA ASP A 180 -14.67 -10.52 -1.58
C ASP A 180 -15.15 -9.06 -1.70
N ASN A 181 -15.89 -8.78 -2.77
CA ASN A 181 -16.42 -7.45 -3.05
C ASN A 181 -17.41 -6.95 -1.99
N SER A 182 -18.02 -7.86 -1.19
CA SER A 182 -18.94 -7.48 -0.11
C SER A 182 -18.25 -6.70 1.03
N LYS A 183 -16.91 -6.73 1.07
CA LYS A 183 -16.11 -5.97 2.04
C LYS A 183 -15.87 -4.52 1.64
N VAL A 184 -16.18 -4.15 0.42
CA VAL A 184 -16.06 -2.76 -0.05
C VAL A 184 -17.15 -1.89 0.56
N GLY A 185 -16.74 -0.78 1.16
CA GLY A 185 -17.62 0.18 1.83
C GLY A 185 -17.71 -0.03 3.33
N ILE A 186 -17.10 -1.08 3.91
CA ILE A 186 -17.03 -1.23 5.38
C ILE A 186 -15.87 -0.44 5.97
N ALA A 187 -16.05 -0.01 7.22
CA ALA A 187 -15.01 0.57 8.04
C ALA A 187 -14.56 -0.43 9.11
N LEU A 188 -13.25 -0.64 9.23
CA LEU A 188 -12.65 -1.48 10.27
C LEU A 188 -11.86 -0.60 11.22
N ALA A 189 -12.21 -0.65 12.50
CA ALA A 189 -11.55 0.13 13.56
C ALA A 189 -10.66 -0.78 14.42
N PHE A 190 -9.44 -0.28 14.68
CA PHE A 190 -8.45 -0.99 15.47
C PHE A 190 -7.85 -0.06 16.53
N ASN A 191 -7.49 -0.61 17.67
CA ASN A 191 -6.56 0.04 18.57
C ASN A 191 -5.14 -0.19 18.07
N PHE A 192 -4.28 0.82 18.16
CA PHE A 192 -2.88 0.65 17.82
C PHE A 192 -1.95 1.34 18.80
N GLU A 193 -0.75 0.83 18.87
CA GLU A 193 0.40 1.45 19.54
C GLU A 193 1.68 1.11 18.76
N VAL A 194 2.68 1.94 18.86
CA VAL A 194 4.03 1.62 18.36
C VAL A 194 4.93 1.38 19.56
N LYS A 195 5.47 0.17 19.66
CA LYS A 195 6.37 -0.28 20.71
C LYS A 195 7.68 -0.78 20.09
N GLU A 196 8.80 -0.25 20.57
CA GLU A 196 10.14 -0.67 20.12
C GLU A 196 10.32 -0.62 18.60
N GLY A 197 9.57 0.25 17.92
CA GLY A 197 9.56 0.40 16.47
C GLY A 197 8.58 -0.51 15.73
N ASP A 198 7.91 -1.43 16.41
CA ASP A 198 6.88 -2.28 15.83
C ASP A 198 5.48 -1.70 16.06
N TRP A 199 4.64 -1.80 15.05
CA TRP A 199 3.24 -1.41 15.10
C TRP A 199 2.37 -2.58 15.53
N HIS A 200 1.80 -2.47 16.72
CA HIS A 200 0.82 -3.40 17.30
C HIS A 200 -0.59 -2.95 16.96
N HIS A 201 -1.40 -3.84 16.44
CA HIS A 201 -2.70 -3.55 15.83
C HIS A 201 -3.73 -4.57 16.34
N LYS A 202 -4.75 -4.10 17.08
CA LYS A 202 -5.74 -4.97 17.74
C LYS A 202 -7.17 -4.51 17.43
N GLY A 203 -8.03 -5.46 17.04
CA GLY A 203 -9.45 -5.20 16.72
C GLY A 203 -10.14 -6.44 16.20
N PHE A 204 -10.98 -6.27 15.18
CA PHE A 204 -11.71 -7.36 14.55
C PHE A 204 -11.45 -7.39 13.04
N SER A 205 -11.43 -8.60 12.47
CA SER A 205 -11.35 -8.81 11.04
C SER A 205 -12.66 -8.38 10.34
N SER A 206 -12.64 -8.30 9.01
CA SER A 206 -13.86 -8.07 8.22
C SER A 206 -14.92 -9.20 8.32
N LYS A 207 -14.58 -10.30 9.00
CA LYS A 207 -15.49 -11.40 9.31
C LYS A 207 -15.99 -11.38 10.76
N GLY A 208 -15.50 -10.41 11.57
CA GLY A 208 -15.83 -10.29 12.99
C GLY A 208 -14.93 -11.09 13.93
N ASP A 209 -13.92 -11.79 13.42
CA ASP A 209 -12.99 -12.56 14.27
C ASP A 209 -12.03 -11.61 14.99
N PRO A 210 -11.67 -11.86 16.26
CA PRO A 210 -10.62 -11.14 16.96
C PRO A 210 -9.31 -11.17 16.19
N LYS A 211 -8.63 -10.04 16.18
CA LYS A 211 -7.40 -9.85 15.41
C LYS A 211 -6.38 -9.10 16.24
N TYR A 212 -5.19 -9.67 16.38
CA TYR A 212 -4.01 -8.98 16.88
C TYR A 212 -2.84 -9.27 15.95
N GLU A 213 -2.23 -8.23 15.42
CA GLU A 213 -1.13 -8.32 14.47
C GLU A 213 0.00 -7.40 14.93
N ILE A 214 1.24 -7.84 14.65
CA ILE A 214 2.47 -7.06 14.83
C ILE A 214 3.08 -6.83 13.45
N TRP A 215 3.46 -5.59 13.21
CA TRP A 215 3.99 -5.13 11.94
C TRP A 215 5.33 -4.44 12.17
N THR A 216 6.38 -4.95 11.58
CA THR A 216 7.73 -4.38 11.62
C THR A 216 7.93 -3.48 10.41
N GLN A 217 8.53 -2.31 10.61
CA GLN A 217 8.82 -1.39 9.52
C GLN A 217 9.73 -2.05 8.50
N ARG A 218 9.32 -2.02 7.23
CA ARG A 218 10.11 -2.53 6.12
C ARG A 218 11.23 -1.53 5.81
N LYS A 219 12.45 -1.95 6.03
CA LYS A 219 13.66 -1.22 5.62
C LYS A 219 14.16 -1.83 4.30
N GLN A 220 14.89 -1.03 3.52
CA GLN A 220 15.69 -1.55 2.41
C GLN A 220 16.89 -2.32 2.94
#